data_92473da67e903096e21fc9a3285723a4
#
_entry.id   92473da67e903096e21fc9a3285723a4
#
_cell.length_a   1.000
_cell.length_b   1.000
_cell.length_c   1.000
_cell.angle_alpha   90.00
_cell.angle_beta   90.00
_cell.angle_gamma   90.00
#
_symmetry.space_group_name_H-M   'P 1'
#
loop_
_entity.id
_entity.type
_entity.pdbx_description
1 polymer ?
#
loop_
_entity_poly.entity_id
_entity_poly.type
_entity_poly.pdbx_seq_one_letter_code
_entity_poly.pdbx_strand_id
1 'polypeptide(L)'
;MEMESGEVLIGNRKRPGRPERGQVLVLFAVVLPVLAAMVALMVDIGGASITYHRAQIALDSAAFAAVQAVDLDVLDHTQRVEINPYLAGQLAGQYASLNSRGRLQIVSFYVDRDTVYVTGTMVYRTLFAGALGLDTVRARVVSSATPGYGIATGGQ
;
A
#
# COMPACT_ATOMS: atom_id res chain seq x y z
N MET A 1 -70.92 68.72 5.49
CA MET A 1 -69.97 68.71 4.37
C MET A 1 -68.70 67.95 4.85
N GLU A 2 -68.83 66.63 4.83
CA GLU A 2 -67.78 65.72 5.33
C GLU A 2 -66.88 65.35 4.18
N MET A 3 -65.59 65.61 4.34
CA MET A 3 -64.53 65.13 3.42
C MET A 3 -64.01 63.79 3.90
N GLU A 4 -64.39 62.79 3.19
CA GLU A 4 -63.96 61.42 3.41
C GLU A 4 -62.47 61.22 2.95
N SER A 5 -61.66 60.98 3.96
CA SER A 5 -60.23 60.75 3.77
C SER A 5 -60.04 59.36 3.22
N GLY A 6 -59.72 59.25 1.92
CA GLY A 6 -59.39 58.00 1.27
C GLY A 6 -58.02 57.43 1.78
N GLU A 7 -58.09 56.36 2.53
CA GLU A 7 -56.94 55.60 3.01
C GLU A 7 -56.33 54.75 1.88
N VAL A 8 -55.17 55.19 1.35
CA VAL A 8 -54.45 54.46 0.33
C VAL A 8 -53.75 53.27 0.94
N LEU A 9 -54.37 52.09 0.86
CA LEU A 9 -53.74 50.82 1.17
C LEU A 9 -52.56 50.54 0.25
N ILE A 10 -51.35 50.85 0.70
CA ILE A 10 -50.11 50.45 0.01
C ILE A 10 -49.94 48.95 0.21
N GLY A 11 -50.43 48.20 -0.80
CA GLY A 11 -50.27 46.76 -0.85
C GLY A 11 -48.76 46.41 -0.89
N ASN A 12 -48.26 45.86 0.21
CA ASN A 12 -46.92 45.29 0.30
C ASN A 12 -46.82 44.09 -0.70
N ARG A 13 -46.40 44.34 -1.94
CA ARG A 13 -46.08 43.29 -2.91
C ARG A 13 -44.83 42.59 -2.40
N LYS A 14 -45.01 41.43 -1.71
CA LYS A 14 -43.94 40.48 -1.51
C LYS A 14 -43.31 40.14 -2.83
N ARG A 15 -42.07 40.56 -3.08
CA ARG A 15 -41.31 40.18 -4.26
C ARG A 15 -41.20 38.66 -4.24
N PRO A 16 -41.59 37.94 -5.29
CA PRO A 16 -41.41 36.50 -5.32
C PRO A 16 -39.89 36.22 -5.17
N GLY A 17 -39.52 35.48 -4.13
CA GLY A 17 -38.14 35.08 -3.90
C GLY A 17 -37.61 34.42 -5.19
N ARG A 18 -36.46 34.90 -5.68
CA ARG A 18 -35.78 34.26 -6.79
C ARG A 18 -35.55 32.80 -6.44
N PRO A 19 -35.89 31.87 -7.31
CA PRO A 19 -35.71 30.45 -7.03
C PRO A 19 -34.26 30.17 -6.77
N GLU A 20 -33.93 29.69 -5.56
CA GLU A 20 -32.57 29.31 -5.08
C GLU A 20 -32.00 28.09 -5.84
N ARG A 21 -32.71 27.63 -6.88
CA ARG A 21 -32.35 26.45 -7.69
C ARG A 21 -30.97 26.56 -8.34
N GLY A 22 -30.50 27.76 -8.68
CA GLY A 22 -29.16 27.97 -9.25
C GLY A 22 -28.03 27.77 -8.26
N GLN A 23 -28.22 28.09 -6.99
CA GLN A 23 -27.20 27.98 -5.96
C GLN A 23 -26.87 26.52 -5.65
N VAL A 24 -27.85 25.63 -5.63
CA VAL A 24 -27.67 24.19 -5.43
C VAL A 24 -26.86 23.57 -6.58
N LEU A 25 -27.11 23.97 -7.82
CA LEU A 25 -26.38 23.47 -8.99
C LEU A 25 -24.89 23.85 -8.94
N VAL A 26 -24.59 25.09 -8.54
CA VAL A 26 -23.18 25.55 -8.36
C VAL A 26 -22.50 24.77 -7.25
N LEU A 27 -23.19 24.52 -6.13
CA LEU A 27 -22.67 23.70 -5.04
C LEU A 27 -22.33 22.28 -5.53
N PHE A 28 -23.23 21.62 -6.26
CA PHE A 28 -22.98 20.30 -6.83
C PHE A 28 -21.81 20.30 -7.83
N ALA A 29 -21.69 21.32 -8.67
CA ALA A 29 -20.60 21.44 -9.63
C ALA A 29 -19.22 21.51 -8.96
N VAL A 30 -19.13 22.01 -7.73
CA VAL A 30 -17.87 22.07 -6.95
C VAL A 30 -17.67 20.80 -6.11
N VAL A 31 -18.72 20.33 -5.44
CA VAL A 31 -18.63 19.21 -4.49
C VAL A 31 -18.40 17.88 -5.21
N LEU A 32 -19.04 17.62 -6.36
CA LEU A 32 -18.89 16.36 -7.09
C LEU A 32 -17.45 16.07 -7.54
N PRO A 33 -16.71 17.00 -8.15
CA PRO A 33 -15.31 16.77 -8.50
C PRO A 33 -14.43 16.50 -7.29
N VAL A 34 -14.67 17.18 -6.16
CA VAL A 34 -13.91 16.95 -4.92
C VAL A 34 -14.15 15.55 -4.37
N LEU A 35 -15.41 15.11 -4.33
CA LEU A 35 -15.74 13.76 -3.89
C LEU A 35 -15.15 12.71 -4.85
N ALA A 36 -15.21 12.93 -6.15
CA ALA A 36 -14.59 12.04 -7.14
C ALA A 36 -13.06 11.95 -6.93
N ALA A 37 -12.40 13.06 -6.68
CA ALA A 37 -10.97 13.09 -6.39
C ALA A 37 -10.62 12.34 -5.09
N MET A 38 -11.44 12.45 -4.05
CA MET A 38 -11.25 11.70 -2.80
C MET A 38 -11.38 10.19 -3.01
N VAL A 39 -12.40 9.75 -3.77
CA VAL A 39 -12.57 8.34 -4.10
C VAL A 39 -11.40 7.83 -4.93
N ALA A 40 -10.95 8.59 -5.92
CA ALA A 40 -9.80 8.27 -6.74
C ALA A 40 -8.52 8.06 -5.90
N LEU A 41 -8.28 8.96 -4.94
CA LEU A 41 -7.14 8.85 -4.02
C LEU A 41 -7.23 7.60 -3.12
N MET A 42 -8.42 7.27 -2.62
CA MET A 42 -8.64 6.05 -1.82
C MET A 42 -8.30 4.78 -2.61
N VAL A 43 -8.66 4.74 -3.90
CA VAL A 43 -8.33 3.60 -4.78
C VAL A 43 -6.82 3.46 -4.95
N ASP A 44 -6.09 4.55 -5.17
CA ASP A 44 -4.64 4.51 -5.32
C ASP A 44 -3.92 4.12 -4.03
N ILE A 45 -4.35 4.64 -2.87
CA ILE A 45 -3.80 4.26 -1.56
C ILE A 45 -4.06 2.78 -1.28
N GLY A 46 -5.28 2.30 -1.54
CA GLY A 46 -5.64 0.89 -1.39
C GLY A 46 -4.79 -0.03 -2.27
N GLY A 47 -4.60 0.34 -3.54
CA GLY A 47 -3.77 -0.40 -4.49
C GLY A 47 -2.29 -0.45 -4.08
N ALA A 48 -1.75 0.67 -3.60
CA ALA A 48 -0.39 0.75 -3.07
C ALA A 48 -0.23 -0.13 -1.81
N SER A 49 -1.20 -0.10 -0.89
CA SER A 49 -1.21 -0.93 0.32
C SER A 49 -1.23 -2.42 -0.01
N ILE A 50 -2.09 -2.86 -0.93
CA ILE A 50 -2.13 -4.26 -1.40
C ILE A 50 -0.79 -4.66 -2.02
N THR A 51 -0.17 -3.78 -2.79
CA THR A 51 1.13 -4.04 -3.40
C THR A 51 2.23 -4.20 -2.34
N TYR A 52 2.22 -3.37 -1.30
CA TYR A 52 3.12 -3.49 -0.16
C TYR A 52 2.96 -4.84 0.55
N HIS A 53 1.74 -5.24 0.90
CA HIS A 53 1.49 -6.53 1.55
C HIS A 53 1.91 -7.72 0.68
N ARG A 54 1.65 -7.68 -0.62
CA ARG A 54 2.10 -8.73 -1.55
C ARG A 54 3.62 -8.79 -1.66
N ALA A 55 4.29 -7.64 -1.67
CA ALA A 55 5.74 -7.57 -1.67
C ALA A 55 6.32 -8.17 -0.38
N GLN A 56 5.72 -7.85 0.77
CA GLN A 56 6.16 -8.38 2.06
C GLN A 56 6.02 -9.90 2.11
N ILE A 57 4.85 -10.46 1.76
CA ILE A 57 4.62 -11.90 1.73
C ILE A 57 5.61 -12.61 0.79
N ALA A 58 5.85 -12.06 -0.39
CA ALA A 58 6.79 -12.65 -1.34
C ALA A 58 8.23 -12.61 -0.82
N LEU A 59 8.62 -11.53 -0.14
CA LEU A 59 9.96 -11.40 0.43
C LEU A 59 10.15 -12.30 1.65
N ASP A 60 9.15 -12.43 2.50
CA ASP A 60 9.17 -13.35 3.64
C ASP A 60 9.31 -14.80 3.17
N SER A 61 8.57 -15.19 2.14
CA SER A 61 8.70 -16.51 1.53
C SER A 61 10.10 -16.74 0.95
N ALA A 62 10.72 -15.71 0.36
CA ALA A 62 12.07 -15.77 -0.15
C ALA A 62 13.11 -15.94 0.97
N ALA A 63 12.97 -15.19 2.05
CA ALA A 63 13.85 -15.30 3.22
C ALA A 63 13.73 -16.69 3.88
N PHE A 64 12.50 -17.20 4.06
CA PHE A 64 12.28 -18.54 4.59
C PHE A 64 12.82 -19.66 3.69
N ALA A 65 12.74 -19.52 2.38
CA ALA A 65 13.36 -20.47 1.47
C ALA A 65 14.89 -20.42 1.53
N ALA A 66 15.45 -19.23 1.64
CA ALA A 66 16.90 -19.03 1.69
C ALA A 66 17.54 -19.66 2.94
N VAL A 67 16.90 -19.61 4.11
CA VAL A 67 17.45 -20.21 5.32
C VAL A 67 17.49 -21.75 5.29
N GLN A 68 16.81 -22.37 4.36
CA GLN A 68 16.88 -23.83 4.17
C GLN A 68 18.15 -24.27 3.44
N ALA A 69 18.92 -23.35 2.90
CA ALA A 69 20.20 -23.61 2.25
C ALA A 69 21.33 -23.87 3.26
N VAL A 70 21.13 -24.79 4.18
CA VAL A 70 22.14 -25.17 5.17
C VAL A 70 23.33 -25.82 4.49
N ASP A 71 24.54 -25.42 4.90
CA ASP A 71 25.79 -26.03 4.45
C ASP A 71 26.02 -27.33 5.22
N LEU A 72 25.73 -28.46 4.56
CA LEU A 72 25.84 -29.78 5.17
C LEU A 72 27.29 -30.18 5.46
N ASP A 73 28.25 -29.72 4.65
CA ASP A 73 29.67 -30.02 4.87
C ASP A 73 30.18 -29.34 6.14
N VAL A 74 29.78 -28.09 6.37
CA VAL A 74 30.11 -27.38 7.61
C VAL A 74 29.42 -28.00 8.81
N LEU A 75 28.14 -28.38 8.66
CA LEU A 75 27.38 -29.02 9.72
C LEU A 75 28.01 -30.33 10.18
N ASP A 76 28.42 -31.20 9.24
CA ASP A 76 29.02 -32.50 9.56
C ASP A 76 30.37 -32.37 10.27
N HIS A 77 31.20 -31.41 9.86
CA HIS A 77 32.53 -31.25 10.40
C HIS A 77 32.57 -30.41 11.67
N THR A 78 31.71 -29.44 11.85
CA THR A 78 31.78 -28.47 12.95
C THR A 78 30.59 -28.52 13.90
N GLN A 79 29.55 -29.26 13.60
CA GLN A 79 28.25 -29.28 14.32
C GLN A 79 27.62 -27.88 14.45
N ARG A 80 27.97 -26.97 13.54
CA ARG A 80 27.41 -25.61 13.46
C ARG A 80 26.54 -25.52 12.22
N VAL A 81 25.42 -24.84 12.37
CA VAL A 81 24.55 -24.54 11.22
C VAL A 81 25.03 -23.25 10.60
N GLU A 82 25.48 -23.34 9.37
CA GLU A 82 25.81 -22.20 8.54
C GLU A 82 25.00 -22.28 7.25
N ILE A 83 24.65 -21.12 6.70
CA ILE A 83 23.88 -21.05 5.47
C ILE A 83 24.87 -20.87 4.31
N ASN A 84 24.72 -21.69 3.26
CA ASN A 84 25.45 -21.50 2.02
C ASN A 84 24.91 -20.27 1.27
N PRO A 85 25.69 -19.14 1.18
CA PRO A 85 25.16 -17.88 0.66
C PRO A 85 24.76 -17.96 -0.83
N TYR A 86 25.46 -18.81 -1.61
CA TYR A 86 25.19 -18.97 -3.02
C TYR A 86 23.84 -19.66 -3.26
N LEU A 87 23.62 -20.80 -2.62
CA LEU A 87 22.37 -21.54 -2.72
C LEU A 87 21.19 -20.74 -2.12
N ALA A 88 21.42 -20.09 -0.98
CA ALA A 88 20.44 -19.22 -0.35
C ALA A 88 19.99 -18.08 -1.29
N GLY A 89 20.94 -17.44 -1.99
CA GLY A 89 20.62 -16.40 -2.97
C GLY A 89 19.79 -16.91 -4.16
N GLN A 90 20.08 -18.11 -4.64
CA GLN A 90 19.30 -18.75 -5.71
C GLN A 90 17.86 -19.03 -5.25
N LEU A 91 17.70 -19.65 -4.06
CA LEU A 91 16.38 -19.93 -3.49
C LEU A 91 15.59 -18.65 -3.22
N ALA A 92 16.23 -17.62 -2.64
CA ALA A 92 15.60 -16.33 -2.43
C ALA A 92 15.07 -15.74 -3.75
N GLY A 93 15.88 -15.72 -4.79
CA GLY A 93 15.48 -15.21 -6.11
C GLY A 93 14.33 -16.00 -6.73
N GLN A 94 14.39 -17.31 -6.66
CA GLN A 94 13.35 -18.19 -7.19
C GLN A 94 12.00 -17.97 -6.47
N TYR A 95 12.00 -18.02 -5.13
CA TYR A 95 10.76 -17.87 -4.35
C TYR A 95 10.21 -16.45 -4.40
N ALA A 96 11.06 -15.43 -4.42
CA ALA A 96 10.64 -14.05 -4.65
C ALA A 96 9.91 -13.91 -6.00
N SER A 97 10.48 -14.48 -7.06
CA SER A 97 9.88 -14.44 -8.39
C SER A 97 8.55 -15.17 -8.45
N LEU A 98 8.48 -16.41 -7.94
CA LEU A 98 7.26 -17.23 -7.93
C LEU A 98 6.13 -16.55 -7.18
N ASN A 99 6.38 -16.07 -5.96
CA ASN A 99 5.35 -15.49 -5.09
C ASN A 99 4.93 -14.07 -5.51
N SER A 100 5.79 -13.34 -6.22
CA SER A 100 5.47 -12.00 -6.74
C SER A 100 5.00 -11.99 -8.18
N ARG A 101 5.01 -13.13 -8.88
CA ARG A 101 4.86 -13.24 -10.34
C ARG A 101 5.90 -12.39 -11.08
N GLY A 102 7.14 -12.41 -10.61
CA GLY A 102 8.26 -11.68 -11.19
C GLY A 102 8.25 -10.17 -10.96
N ARG A 103 7.36 -9.64 -10.11
CA ARG A 103 7.23 -8.19 -9.87
C ARG A 103 8.08 -7.65 -8.73
N LEU A 104 8.50 -8.50 -7.79
CA LEU A 104 9.40 -8.14 -6.71
C LEU A 104 10.85 -8.19 -7.23
N GLN A 105 11.56 -7.10 -7.03
CA GLN A 105 13.00 -7.03 -7.31
C GLN A 105 13.76 -7.06 -5.99
N ILE A 106 14.65 -8.03 -5.82
CA ILE A 106 15.58 -8.07 -4.69
C ILE A 106 16.62 -6.97 -4.92
N VAL A 107 16.75 -6.07 -3.95
CA VAL A 107 17.71 -4.94 -3.98
C VAL A 107 18.97 -5.29 -3.20
N SER A 108 18.83 -6.02 -2.10
CA SER A 108 19.93 -6.43 -1.24
C SER A 108 19.64 -7.81 -0.68
N PHE A 109 20.67 -8.66 -0.69
CA PHE A 109 20.68 -9.99 -0.09
C PHE A 109 21.97 -10.14 0.70
N TYR A 110 21.85 -10.60 1.94
CA TYR A 110 22.99 -10.71 2.83
C TYR A 110 22.74 -11.85 3.82
N VAL A 111 23.78 -12.65 4.07
CA VAL A 111 23.78 -13.77 5.01
C VAL A 111 24.80 -13.47 6.11
N ASP A 112 24.36 -13.52 7.34
CA ASP A 112 25.24 -13.43 8.53
C ASP A 112 25.10 -14.73 9.32
N ARG A 113 26.09 -15.62 9.13
CA ARG A 113 26.14 -16.97 9.71
C ARG A 113 24.89 -17.78 9.40
N ASP A 114 23.89 -17.72 10.26
CA ASP A 114 22.63 -18.46 10.22
C ASP A 114 21.40 -17.60 9.88
N THR A 115 21.61 -16.30 9.70
CA THR A 115 20.51 -15.36 9.45
C THR A 115 20.60 -14.78 8.05
N VAL A 116 19.49 -14.85 7.33
CA VAL A 116 19.34 -14.24 6.02
C VAL A 116 18.61 -12.91 6.15
N TYR A 117 19.13 -11.88 5.50
CA TYR A 117 18.51 -10.57 5.38
C TYR A 117 18.23 -10.27 3.91
N VAL A 118 17.01 -9.94 3.60
CA VAL A 118 16.60 -9.63 2.23
C VAL A 118 15.85 -8.31 2.19
N THR A 119 16.19 -7.47 1.23
CA THR A 119 15.44 -6.24 0.93
C THR A 119 14.95 -6.31 -0.49
N GLY A 120 13.69 -5.97 -0.69
CA GLY A 120 13.08 -5.97 -2.02
C GLY A 120 12.25 -4.72 -2.28
N THR A 121 11.96 -4.48 -3.55
CA THR A 121 11.06 -3.43 -4.01
C THR A 121 10.04 -3.96 -5.00
N MET A 122 8.82 -3.46 -4.90
CA MET A 122 7.75 -3.69 -5.87
C MET A 122 7.14 -2.36 -6.26
N VAL A 123 6.82 -2.18 -7.54
CA VAL A 123 6.26 -0.93 -8.06
C VAL A 123 4.75 -1.08 -8.23
N TYR A 124 4.01 -0.13 -7.71
CA TYR A 124 2.59 0.08 -7.99
C TYR A 124 2.44 1.24 -8.98
N ARG A 125 1.67 1.04 -10.04
CA ARG A 125 1.26 2.11 -10.95
C ARG A 125 -0.05 2.69 -10.45
N THR A 126 -0.08 3.99 -10.20
CA THR A 126 -1.28 4.69 -9.78
C THR A 126 -2.28 4.77 -10.93
N LEU A 127 -3.56 4.78 -10.60
CA LEU A 127 -4.63 4.89 -11.58
C LEU A 127 -5.06 6.35 -11.79
N PHE A 128 -5.11 7.12 -10.71
CA PHE A 128 -5.62 8.49 -10.72
C PHE A 128 -4.57 9.52 -10.32
N ALA A 129 -3.68 9.19 -9.39
CA ALA A 129 -2.62 10.11 -8.94
C ALA A 129 -1.60 10.44 -10.03
N GLY A 130 -1.53 9.62 -11.11
CA GLY A 130 -0.77 9.90 -12.32
C GLY A 130 -1.18 11.23 -13.00
N ALA A 131 -2.46 11.60 -12.92
CA ALA A 131 -2.93 12.91 -13.41
C ALA A 131 -2.33 14.10 -12.65
N LEU A 132 -1.81 13.87 -11.44
CA LEU A 132 -1.10 14.83 -10.60
C LEU A 132 0.43 14.69 -10.69
N GLY A 133 0.94 13.88 -11.62
CA GLY A 133 2.38 13.63 -11.79
C GLY A 133 2.97 12.54 -10.88
N LEU A 134 2.13 11.77 -10.16
CA LEU A 134 2.54 10.67 -9.29
C LEU A 134 2.24 9.33 -9.96
N ASP A 135 2.96 8.99 -11.02
CA ASP A 135 2.69 7.81 -11.85
C ASP A 135 2.94 6.48 -11.15
N THR A 136 3.88 6.43 -10.19
CA THR A 136 4.30 5.21 -9.54
C THR A 136 4.61 5.40 -8.07
N VAL A 137 4.26 4.39 -7.26
CA VAL A 137 4.66 4.26 -5.86
C VAL A 137 5.55 3.03 -5.71
N ARG A 138 6.69 3.17 -5.05
CA ARG A 138 7.61 2.06 -4.77
C ARG A 138 7.39 1.56 -3.36
N ALA A 139 6.94 0.31 -3.23
CA ALA A 139 6.87 -0.41 -1.97
C ALA A 139 8.23 -1.04 -1.69
N ARG A 140 8.96 -0.52 -0.70
CA ARG A 140 10.19 -1.13 -0.19
C ARG A 140 9.87 -1.97 1.03
N VAL A 141 10.32 -3.22 1.02
CA VAL A 141 10.09 -4.22 2.07
C VAL A 141 11.39 -4.85 2.51
N VAL A 142 11.45 -5.26 3.77
CA VAL A 142 12.61 -5.90 4.37
C VAL A 142 12.13 -7.17 5.09
N SER A 143 12.88 -8.24 4.96
CA SER A 143 12.62 -9.49 5.67
C SER A 143 13.92 -10.10 6.18
N SER A 144 13.83 -10.80 7.30
CA SER A 144 14.92 -11.61 7.82
C SER A 144 14.38 -12.94 8.34
N ALA A 145 15.17 -13.98 8.19
CA ALA A 145 14.83 -15.31 8.68
C ALA A 145 16.07 -16.02 9.25
N THR A 146 15.84 -16.84 10.27
CA THR A 146 16.81 -17.75 10.86
C THR A 146 16.25 -19.18 10.81
N PRO A 147 17.08 -20.21 10.64
CA PRO A 147 16.62 -21.60 10.70
C PRO A 147 16.00 -21.89 12.06
N GLY A 148 14.81 -22.46 12.06
CA GLY A 148 14.19 -22.94 13.29
C GLY A 148 14.88 -24.21 13.77
N TYR A 149 15.76 -24.11 14.75
CA TYR A 149 16.30 -25.29 15.43
C TYR A 149 15.21 -25.89 16.29
N GLY A 150 14.68 -27.03 15.87
CA GLY A 150 13.60 -27.75 16.56
C GLY A 150 14.00 -28.38 17.89
N ILE A 151 14.84 -27.73 18.70
CA ILE A 151 15.12 -28.11 20.06
C ILE A 151 14.49 -27.03 20.95
N ALA A 152 13.18 -27.19 21.21
CA ALA A 152 12.65 -26.68 22.44
C ALA A 152 13.40 -27.42 23.57
N THR A 153 14.47 -26.83 24.11
CA THR A 153 14.98 -27.24 25.42
C THR A 153 13.85 -27.03 26.39
N GLY A 154 13.14 -28.13 26.67
CA GLY A 154 12.17 -28.18 27.74
C GLY A 154 12.88 -27.70 29.00
N GLY A 155 12.48 -26.49 29.46
CA GLY A 155 12.91 -25.98 30.74
C GLY A 155 12.50 -26.97 31.81
N GLN A 156 13.48 -27.40 32.58
CA GLN A 156 13.28 -27.92 33.91
C GLN A 156 13.17 -26.77 34.90
#